data_4213aae49fde6d34027c0bddaff4c97a
#
_entry.id   4213aae49fde6d34027c0bddaff4c97a
#
_cell.length_a   1.000
_cell.length_b   1.000
_cell.length_c   1.000
_cell.angle_alpha   90.00
_cell.angle_beta   90.00
_cell.angle_gamma   90.00
#
_symmetry.space_group_name_H-M   'P 1'
#
loop_
_entity.id
_entity.type
_entity.pdbx_description
1 polymer ?
#
loop_
_entity_poly.entity_id
_entity_poly.type
_entity_poly.pdbx_seq_one_letter_code
_entity_poly.pdbx_strand_id
1 'polypeptide(L)'
;MRKFFTWLKVIAKVLPSLLHYYFFVVLKQIRHKEKYSINLRYQNFRLMVIKILNAFNVKIIVEGKNYLNELGEKGLYLANHVGGIDPLVLVAISEKPITFAAKKELGNKIVIREIKQLIDLILLDRENVMNQIHEIKTMVNTIKDPKGFNLGIFPEGTRNKQLDDKCLEFKAGSVKVGYMAKAKIVPITIWGTFRVLSKKHYLKEYPIFVKFDEPIAPNDYSDIPSAELAENIRQQVSKNLINIKEKDKLFIANQKISKKRIEYETSYKY
;
A
#
# COMPACT_ATOMS: atom_id res chain seq x y z
N MET A 1 -30.21 -6.82 -5.24
CA MET A 1 -30.37 -6.01 -6.47
C MET A 1 -29.67 -4.67 -6.42
N ARG A 2 -29.89 -3.77 -5.45
CA ARG A 2 -29.31 -2.41 -5.39
C ARG A 2 -27.76 -2.38 -5.45
N LYS A 3 -27.07 -3.35 -4.81
CA LYS A 3 -25.58 -3.48 -4.83
C LYS A 3 -25.03 -3.83 -6.22
N PHE A 4 -25.70 -4.72 -6.93
CA PHE A 4 -25.32 -5.11 -8.30
C PHE A 4 -25.38 -3.91 -9.24
N PHE A 5 -26.44 -3.12 -9.17
CA PHE A 5 -26.59 -1.90 -9.99
C PHE A 5 -25.57 -0.81 -9.64
N THR A 6 -25.15 -0.69 -8.37
CA THR A 6 -24.11 0.29 -7.99
C THR A 6 -22.77 -0.13 -8.56
N TRP A 7 -22.40 -1.40 -8.43
CA TRP A 7 -21.18 -1.95 -9.05
C TRP A 7 -21.19 -1.81 -10.56
N LEU A 8 -22.31 -2.12 -11.18
CA LEU A 8 -22.48 -1.98 -12.63
C LEU A 8 -22.30 -0.53 -13.08
N LYS A 9 -22.85 0.44 -12.35
CA LYS A 9 -22.68 1.88 -12.63
C LYS A 9 -21.21 2.32 -12.47
N VAL A 10 -20.52 1.88 -11.43
CA VAL A 10 -19.10 2.19 -11.22
C VAL A 10 -18.28 1.59 -12.36
N ILE A 11 -18.51 0.33 -12.69
CA ILE A 11 -17.81 -0.35 -13.80
C ILE A 11 -18.12 0.39 -15.12
N ALA A 12 -19.36 0.65 -15.45
CA ALA A 12 -19.73 1.33 -16.68
C ALA A 12 -19.12 2.72 -16.83
N LYS A 13 -18.99 3.46 -15.73
CA LYS A 13 -18.38 4.79 -15.69
C LYS A 13 -16.87 4.76 -15.90
N VAL A 14 -16.19 3.75 -15.39
CA VAL A 14 -14.71 3.69 -15.33
C VAL A 14 -14.13 2.80 -16.43
N LEU A 15 -14.85 1.74 -16.80
CA LEU A 15 -14.39 0.72 -17.76
C LEU A 15 -13.92 1.29 -19.10
N PRO A 16 -14.64 2.21 -19.77
CA PRO A 16 -14.19 2.77 -21.05
C PRO A 16 -12.83 3.48 -20.90
N SER A 17 -12.69 4.30 -19.85
CA SER A 17 -11.45 5.01 -19.56
C SER A 17 -10.32 4.05 -19.18
N LEU A 18 -10.59 2.98 -18.42
CA LEU A 18 -9.61 1.96 -18.07
C LEU A 18 -9.18 1.13 -19.28
N LEU A 19 -10.11 0.74 -20.15
CA LEU A 19 -9.78 0.00 -21.38
C LEU A 19 -8.93 0.87 -22.31
N HIS A 20 -9.34 2.12 -22.56
CA HIS A 20 -8.54 3.06 -23.35
C HIS A 20 -7.11 3.17 -22.77
N TYR A 21 -7.02 3.43 -21.46
CA TYR A 21 -5.73 3.57 -20.78
C TYR A 21 -4.89 2.28 -20.87
N TYR A 22 -5.52 1.12 -20.68
CA TYR A 22 -4.86 -0.17 -20.77
C TYR A 22 -4.25 -0.40 -22.16
N PHE A 23 -5.06 -0.24 -23.20
CA PHE A 23 -4.60 -0.54 -24.57
C PHE A 23 -3.59 0.49 -25.10
N PHE A 24 -3.83 1.78 -24.87
CA PHE A 24 -3.03 2.84 -25.47
C PHE A 24 -1.85 3.33 -24.61
N VAL A 25 -1.90 3.14 -23.31
CA VAL A 25 -0.83 3.57 -22.42
C VAL A 25 -0.08 2.40 -21.82
N VAL A 26 -0.78 1.52 -21.08
CA VAL A 26 -0.15 0.42 -20.33
C VAL A 26 0.57 -0.54 -21.26
N LEU A 27 -0.13 -1.11 -22.25
CA LEU A 27 0.47 -2.08 -23.19
C LEU A 27 1.61 -1.47 -23.98
N LYS A 28 1.50 -0.19 -24.39
CA LYS A 28 2.58 0.50 -25.11
C LYS A 28 3.82 0.66 -24.22
N GLN A 29 3.63 1.08 -22.97
CA GLN A 29 4.72 1.24 -22.01
C GLN A 29 5.38 -0.10 -21.64
N ILE A 30 4.62 -1.18 -21.56
CA ILE A 30 5.14 -2.51 -21.27
C ILE A 30 5.95 -3.05 -22.47
N ARG A 31 5.43 -2.88 -23.68
CA ARG A 31 6.10 -3.37 -24.91
C ARG A 31 7.40 -2.64 -25.25
N HIS A 32 7.48 -1.38 -24.85
CA HIS A 32 8.62 -0.51 -25.15
C HIS A 32 9.18 0.11 -23.88
N LYS A 33 9.37 -0.71 -22.84
CA LYS A 33 9.76 -0.27 -21.50
C LYS A 33 11.02 0.59 -21.49
N GLU A 34 11.94 0.30 -22.38
CA GLU A 34 13.21 1.01 -22.57
C GLU A 34 13.03 2.49 -23.02
N LYS A 35 11.90 2.80 -23.67
CA LYS A 35 11.57 4.16 -24.15
C LYS A 35 10.91 5.04 -23.09
N TYR A 36 10.48 4.45 -21.97
CA TYR A 36 9.72 5.15 -20.94
C TYR A 36 10.47 5.14 -19.63
N SER A 37 10.79 6.32 -19.10
CA SER A 37 11.40 6.44 -17.79
C SER A 37 10.53 5.83 -16.69
N ILE A 38 11.16 5.38 -15.61
CA ILE A 38 10.46 4.87 -14.42
C ILE A 38 9.42 5.86 -13.93
N ASN A 39 9.79 7.14 -13.87
CA ASN A 39 8.88 8.19 -13.41
C ASN A 39 7.63 8.30 -14.31
N LEU A 40 7.79 8.31 -15.63
CA LEU A 40 6.65 8.41 -16.55
C LEU A 40 5.71 7.19 -16.45
N ARG A 41 6.28 5.95 -16.38
CA ARG A 41 5.48 4.73 -16.20
C ARG A 41 4.71 4.78 -14.88
N TYR A 42 5.38 5.20 -13.82
CA TYR A 42 4.80 5.32 -12.50
C TYR A 42 3.69 6.37 -12.44
N GLN A 43 3.91 7.59 -12.95
CA GLN A 43 2.90 8.66 -12.92
C GLN A 43 1.65 8.27 -13.70
N ASN A 44 1.80 7.62 -14.84
CA ASN A 44 0.67 7.08 -15.58
C ASN A 44 -0.09 6.03 -14.76
N PHE A 45 0.62 5.07 -14.16
CA PHE A 45 0.00 4.08 -13.27
C PHE A 45 -0.71 4.73 -12.08
N ARG A 46 -0.07 5.70 -11.43
CA ARG A 46 -0.63 6.46 -10.31
C ARG A 46 -1.93 7.16 -10.69
N LEU A 47 -1.97 7.84 -11.82
CA LEU A 47 -3.20 8.51 -12.30
C LEU A 47 -4.34 7.52 -12.54
N MET A 48 -4.04 6.34 -13.07
CA MET A 48 -5.04 5.26 -13.21
C MET A 48 -5.56 4.80 -11.85
N VAL A 49 -4.67 4.59 -10.89
CA VAL A 49 -5.04 4.18 -9.53
C VAL A 49 -5.94 5.23 -8.88
N ILE A 50 -5.60 6.52 -8.98
CA ILE A 50 -6.42 7.63 -8.45
C ILE A 50 -7.82 7.60 -9.07
N LYS A 51 -7.94 7.42 -10.39
CA LYS A 51 -9.24 7.32 -11.07
C LYS A 51 -10.07 6.14 -10.54
N ILE A 52 -9.43 4.98 -10.32
CA ILE A 52 -10.09 3.79 -9.77
C ILE A 52 -10.59 4.07 -8.35
N LEU A 53 -9.73 4.60 -7.47
CA LEU A 53 -10.11 4.89 -6.08
C LEU A 53 -11.25 5.92 -6.01
N ASN A 54 -11.20 6.98 -6.82
CA ASN A 54 -12.27 7.98 -6.92
C ASN A 54 -13.60 7.36 -7.38
N ALA A 55 -13.57 6.41 -8.32
CA ALA A 55 -14.77 5.71 -8.78
C ALA A 55 -15.42 4.86 -7.69
N PHE A 56 -14.64 4.36 -6.75
CA PHE A 56 -15.13 3.67 -5.54
C PHE A 56 -15.52 4.62 -4.41
N ASN A 57 -15.53 5.94 -4.64
CA ASN A 57 -15.76 6.97 -3.61
C ASN A 57 -14.83 6.81 -2.40
N VAL A 58 -13.58 6.46 -2.66
CA VAL A 58 -12.54 6.41 -1.63
C VAL A 58 -12.11 7.83 -1.28
N LYS A 59 -12.07 8.12 0.02
CA LYS A 59 -11.52 9.35 0.58
C LYS A 59 -10.28 9.03 1.39
N ILE A 60 -9.13 9.42 0.89
CA ILE A 60 -7.87 9.21 1.61
C ILE A 60 -7.59 10.40 2.50
N ILE A 61 -7.33 10.13 3.79
CA ILE A 61 -6.99 11.10 4.82
C ILE A 61 -5.56 10.80 5.24
N VAL A 62 -4.66 11.76 5.00
CA VAL A 62 -3.22 11.56 5.19
C VAL A 62 -2.71 12.46 6.31
N GLU A 63 -1.97 11.86 7.25
CA GLU A 63 -1.20 12.54 8.29
C GLU A 63 0.30 12.32 8.03
N GLY A 64 1.14 13.32 8.30
CA GLY A 64 2.59 13.23 8.12
C GLY A 64 3.05 13.20 6.66
N LYS A 65 2.27 13.75 5.72
CA LYS A 65 2.61 13.75 4.29
C LYS A 65 3.93 14.45 3.97
N ASN A 66 4.34 15.43 4.77
CA ASN A 66 5.64 16.11 4.67
C ASN A 66 6.81 15.12 4.69
N TYR A 67 6.75 14.07 5.50
CA TYR A 67 7.78 13.05 5.59
C TYR A 67 8.04 12.28 4.28
N LEU A 68 7.06 12.21 3.37
CA LEU A 68 7.25 11.68 2.01
C LEU A 68 8.13 12.58 1.15
N ASN A 69 8.04 13.90 1.33
CA ASN A 69 8.75 14.88 0.53
C ASN A 69 10.17 15.12 1.07
N GLU A 70 10.33 15.07 2.40
CA GLU A 70 11.57 15.31 3.13
C GLU A 70 12.58 14.16 3.01
N LEU A 71 12.19 13.01 2.49
CA LEU A 71 13.08 11.86 2.34
C LEU A 71 14.31 12.14 1.46
N GLY A 72 14.32 13.23 0.67
CA GLY A 72 15.45 13.62 -0.20
C GLY A 72 15.99 12.47 -1.05
N GLU A 73 16.37 11.40 -0.39
CA GLU A 73 16.82 10.11 -0.91
C GLU A 73 15.71 9.06 -0.87
N LYS A 74 15.98 7.91 -1.46
CA LYS A 74 15.05 6.78 -1.46
C LYS A 74 14.95 6.12 -0.10
N GLY A 75 13.76 5.65 0.24
CA GLY A 75 13.47 5.07 1.53
C GLY A 75 12.78 3.71 1.44
N LEU A 76 12.82 3.04 2.59
CA LEU A 76 12.07 1.83 2.87
C LEU A 76 10.80 2.21 3.64
N TYR A 77 9.64 1.95 3.05
CA TYR A 77 8.33 2.16 3.65
C TYR A 77 7.83 0.87 4.27
N LEU A 78 7.58 0.86 5.57
CA LEU A 78 7.05 -0.30 6.31
C LEU A 78 5.62 0.00 6.76
N ALA A 79 4.65 -0.68 6.15
CA ALA A 79 3.23 -0.47 6.41
C ALA A 79 2.57 -1.73 6.97
N ASN A 80 1.61 -1.58 7.90
CA ASN A 80 0.71 -2.67 8.25
C ASN A 80 -0.19 -3.05 7.06
N HIS A 81 -0.73 -4.26 7.05
CA HIS A 81 -1.48 -4.81 5.92
C HIS A 81 -2.89 -5.24 6.30
N VAL A 82 -3.90 -4.44 5.97
CA VAL A 82 -5.31 -4.69 6.33
C VAL A 82 -6.22 -4.93 5.12
N GLY A 83 -5.81 -4.52 3.92
CA GLY A 83 -6.65 -4.65 2.72
C GLY A 83 -5.88 -4.96 1.45
N GLY A 84 -6.56 -5.54 0.46
CA GLY A 84 -5.93 -5.88 -0.84
C GLY A 84 -5.51 -4.67 -1.67
N ILE A 85 -5.98 -3.49 -1.33
CA ILE A 85 -5.69 -2.23 -2.03
C ILE A 85 -4.68 -1.34 -1.30
N ASP A 86 -4.11 -1.78 -0.17
CA ASP A 86 -3.10 -0.99 0.58
C ASP A 86 -1.97 -0.48 -0.33
N PRO A 87 -1.36 -1.32 -1.22
CA PRO A 87 -0.32 -0.84 -2.12
C PRO A 87 -0.83 0.25 -3.08
N LEU A 88 -2.07 0.14 -3.56
CA LEU A 88 -2.66 1.13 -4.47
C LEU A 88 -2.90 2.47 -3.77
N VAL A 89 -3.26 2.44 -2.50
CA VAL A 89 -3.41 3.66 -1.69
C VAL A 89 -2.08 4.37 -1.54
N LEU A 90 -1.00 3.64 -1.25
CA LEU A 90 0.35 4.21 -1.16
C LEU A 90 0.82 4.76 -2.52
N VAL A 91 0.52 4.07 -3.63
CA VAL A 91 0.78 4.59 -4.99
C VAL A 91 0.03 5.90 -5.23
N ALA A 92 -1.24 5.99 -4.85
CA ALA A 92 -2.04 7.20 -5.06
C ALA A 92 -1.48 8.42 -4.31
N ILE A 93 -0.95 8.21 -3.10
CA ILE A 93 -0.40 9.27 -2.25
C ILE A 93 1.01 9.68 -2.68
N SER A 94 1.87 8.71 -3.04
CA SER A 94 3.28 8.96 -3.34
C SER A 94 3.44 9.60 -4.72
N GLU A 95 4.04 10.78 -4.75
CA GLU A 95 4.40 11.47 -6.01
C GLU A 95 5.71 10.90 -6.59
N LYS A 96 6.61 10.41 -5.73
CA LYS A 96 7.83 9.72 -6.14
C LYS A 96 7.55 8.24 -6.41
N PRO A 97 8.24 7.62 -7.38
CA PRO A 97 8.05 6.21 -7.68
C PRO A 97 8.24 5.31 -6.47
N ILE A 98 7.25 4.43 -6.24
CA ILE A 98 7.27 3.39 -5.22
C ILE A 98 6.94 2.05 -5.84
N THR A 99 7.71 1.03 -5.50
CA THR A 99 7.42 -0.37 -5.81
C THR A 99 7.22 -1.18 -4.54
N PHE A 100 6.82 -2.44 -4.66
CA PHE A 100 6.49 -3.28 -3.52
C PHE A 100 7.09 -4.67 -3.65
N ALA A 101 7.29 -5.31 -2.50
CA ALA A 101 7.52 -6.74 -2.42
C ALA A 101 6.18 -7.47 -2.29
N ALA A 102 5.91 -8.43 -3.15
CA ALA A 102 4.66 -9.19 -3.20
C ALA A 102 4.92 -10.70 -3.31
N LYS A 103 3.94 -11.51 -2.95
CA LYS A 103 4.02 -12.97 -3.01
C LYS A 103 4.11 -13.46 -4.47
N LYS A 104 5.01 -14.40 -4.78
CA LYS A 104 5.29 -14.91 -6.14
C LYS A 104 4.03 -15.39 -6.87
N GLU A 105 3.13 -16.07 -6.16
CA GLU A 105 1.91 -16.64 -6.72
C GLU A 105 0.93 -15.57 -7.23
N LEU A 106 1.07 -14.33 -6.75
CA LEU A 106 0.29 -13.21 -7.29
C LEU A 106 0.71 -12.83 -8.72
N GLY A 107 1.96 -13.09 -9.09
CA GLY A 107 2.51 -12.77 -10.41
C GLY A 107 1.80 -13.44 -11.58
N ASN A 108 1.11 -14.56 -11.34
CA ASN A 108 0.34 -15.29 -12.37
C ASN A 108 -1.02 -14.62 -12.68
N LYS A 109 -1.47 -13.68 -11.86
CA LYS A 109 -2.71 -12.94 -12.11
C LYS A 109 -2.45 -11.85 -13.17
N ILE A 110 -3.28 -11.79 -14.21
CA ILE A 110 -3.13 -10.88 -15.35
C ILE A 110 -2.83 -9.45 -14.88
N VAL A 111 -3.67 -8.89 -14.02
CA VAL A 111 -3.51 -7.51 -13.52
C VAL A 111 -2.19 -7.30 -12.78
N ILE A 112 -1.76 -8.28 -11.97
CA ILE A 112 -0.49 -8.18 -11.22
C ILE A 112 0.70 -8.31 -12.16
N ARG A 113 0.60 -9.11 -13.20
CA ARG A 113 1.63 -9.23 -14.25
C ARG A 113 1.90 -7.89 -14.93
N GLU A 114 0.83 -7.14 -15.25
CA GLU A 114 0.94 -5.81 -15.83
C GLU A 114 1.53 -4.78 -14.82
N ILE A 115 1.04 -4.80 -13.59
CA ILE A 115 1.57 -3.95 -12.51
C ILE A 115 3.06 -4.23 -12.29
N LYS A 116 3.46 -5.53 -12.28
CA LYS A 116 4.88 -5.92 -12.17
C LYS A 116 5.76 -5.21 -13.18
N GLN A 117 5.30 -5.10 -14.42
CA GLN A 117 6.08 -4.48 -15.49
C GLN A 117 6.09 -2.95 -15.41
N LEU A 118 5.01 -2.33 -14.90
CA LEU A 118 4.90 -0.87 -14.78
C LEU A 118 5.76 -0.29 -13.66
N ILE A 119 5.76 -0.94 -12.51
CA ILE A 119 6.42 -0.45 -11.29
C ILE A 119 7.55 -1.36 -10.80
N ASP A 120 8.00 -2.30 -11.63
CA ASP A 120 9.07 -3.25 -11.29
C ASP A 120 8.81 -3.98 -9.96
N LEU A 121 7.56 -4.49 -9.79
CA LEU A 121 7.13 -5.21 -8.59
C LEU A 121 8.04 -6.40 -8.31
N ILE A 122 8.53 -6.51 -7.08
CA ILE A 122 9.43 -7.59 -6.66
C ILE A 122 8.59 -8.77 -6.16
N LEU A 123 8.74 -9.93 -6.81
CA LEU A 123 8.02 -11.14 -6.41
C LEU A 123 8.90 -12.00 -5.52
N LEU A 124 8.39 -12.34 -4.33
CA LEU A 124 9.08 -13.10 -3.29
C LEU A 124 8.65 -14.56 -3.30
N ASP A 125 9.62 -15.46 -3.42
CA ASP A 125 9.46 -16.91 -3.25
C ASP A 125 9.78 -17.29 -1.79
N ARG A 126 8.76 -17.40 -0.97
CA ARG A 126 8.92 -17.62 0.46
C ARG A 126 9.26 -19.07 0.84
N GLU A 127 9.18 -19.99 -0.09
CA GLU A 127 9.41 -21.41 0.14
C GLU A 127 10.87 -21.80 -0.10
N ASN A 128 11.62 -20.99 -0.84
CA ASN A 128 13.01 -21.28 -1.19
C ASN A 128 13.99 -20.29 -0.50
N VAL A 129 14.74 -20.79 0.47
CA VAL A 129 15.72 -20.00 1.25
C VAL A 129 16.81 -19.38 0.37
N MET A 130 17.28 -20.11 -0.67
CA MET A 130 18.30 -19.56 -1.60
C MET A 130 17.75 -18.36 -2.38
N ASN A 131 16.49 -18.41 -2.77
CA ASN A 131 15.83 -17.30 -3.46
C ASN A 131 15.66 -16.09 -2.53
N GLN A 132 15.42 -16.28 -1.24
CA GLN A 132 15.27 -15.18 -0.27
C GLN A 132 16.50 -14.27 -0.22
N ILE A 133 17.70 -14.81 -0.31
CA ILE A 133 18.94 -14.01 -0.33
C ILE A 133 19.00 -13.15 -1.61
N HIS A 134 18.67 -13.74 -2.75
CA HIS A 134 18.61 -13.00 -4.02
C HIS A 134 17.56 -11.90 -4.01
N GLU A 135 16.40 -12.18 -3.43
CA GLU A 135 15.30 -11.24 -3.30
C GLU A 135 15.65 -10.06 -2.40
N ILE A 136 16.31 -10.31 -1.26
CA ILE A 136 16.83 -9.25 -0.39
C ILE A 136 17.83 -8.38 -1.15
N LYS A 137 18.76 -8.96 -1.90
CA LYS A 137 19.69 -8.20 -2.74
C LYS A 137 18.95 -7.35 -3.78
N THR A 138 17.92 -7.90 -4.42
CA THR A 138 17.11 -7.16 -5.38
C THR A 138 16.41 -5.96 -4.72
N MET A 139 15.83 -6.15 -3.54
CA MET A 139 15.20 -5.08 -2.76
C MET A 139 16.22 -3.98 -2.38
N VAL A 140 17.41 -4.37 -1.92
CA VAL A 140 18.49 -3.45 -1.58
C VAL A 140 18.93 -2.65 -2.81
N ASN A 141 19.15 -3.32 -3.94
CA ASN A 141 19.53 -2.66 -5.19
C ASN A 141 18.46 -1.69 -5.70
N THR A 142 17.19 -2.03 -5.52
CA THR A 142 16.07 -1.14 -5.87
C THR A 142 16.13 0.18 -5.11
N ILE A 143 16.45 0.14 -3.81
CA ILE A 143 16.59 1.35 -3.00
C ILE A 143 17.86 2.11 -3.38
N LYS A 144 18.97 1.42 -3.64
CA LYS A 144 20.26 2.04 -3.96
C LYS A 144 20.34 2.65 -5.36
N ASP A 145 19.48 2.23 -6.30
CA ASP A 145 19.46 2.81 -7.64
C ASP A 145 18.93 4.26 -7.58
N PRO A 146 19.74 5.28 -7.92
CA PRO A 146 19.34 6.68 -7.84
C PRO A 146 18.16 7.04 -8.77
N LYS A 147 17.94 6.27 -9.82
CA LYS A 147 16.81 6.43 -10.76
C LYS A 147 15.66 5.45 -10.49
N GLY A 148 15.80 4.55 -9.51
CA GLY A 148 14.85 3.49 -9.21
C GLY A 148 13.63 3.94 -8.40
N PHE A 149 13.08 3.01 -7.61
CA PHE A 149 11.89 3.20 -6.79
C PHE A 149 12.22 3.32 -5.30
N ASN A 150 11.35 3.99 -4.55
CA ASN A 150 11.20 3.67 -3.13
C ASN A 150 10.65 2.25 -2.98
N LEU A 151 10.90 1.61 -1.87
CA LEU A 151 10.42 0.25 -1.63
C LEU A 151 9.39 0.22 -0.51
N GLY A 152 8.19 -0.25 -0.81
CA GLY A 152 7.15 -0.55 0.17
C GLY A 152 7.15 -2.03 0.54
N ILE A 153 7.16 -2.32 1.83
CA ILE A 153 7.04 -3.69 2.37
C ILE A 153 5.91 -3.72 3.39
N PHE A 154 5.12 -4.79 3.36
CA PHE A 154 4.17 -5.14 4.40
C PHE A 154 4.82 -6.23 5.28
N PRO A 155 5.45 -5.85 6.41
CA PRO A 155 6.31 -6.75 7.16
C PRO A 155 5.55 -7.91 7.84
N GLU A 156 4.24 -7.79 7.98
CA GLU A 156 3.35 -8.86 8.42
C GLU A 156 3.37 -10.07 7.46
N GLY A 157 3.69 -9.85 6.19
CA GLY A 157 3.73 -10.87 5.16
C GLY A 157 2.37 -11.45 4.77
N THR A 158 1.31 -11.08 5.45
CA THR A 158 -0.08 -11.45 5.15
C THR A 158 -1.02 -10.33 5.61
N ARG A 159 -2.26 -10.33 5.15
CA ARG A 159 -3.25 -9.36 5.60
C ARG A 159 -3.76 -9.72 7.00
N ASN A 160 -3.78 -8.73 7.89
CA ASN A 160 -4.46 -8.84 9.18
C ASN A 160 -5.98 -8.79 8.95
N LYS A 161 -6.61 -9.95 9.05
CA LYS A 161 -8.07 -10.09 8.87
C LYS A 161 -8.84 -9.95 10.17
N GLN A 162 -8.17 -9.98 11.31
CA GLN A 162 -8.78 -9.83 12.63
C GLN A 162 -9.18 -8.39 12.88
N LEU A 163 -8.42 -7.43 12.27
CA LEU A 163 -8.70 -5.99 12.34
C LEU A 163 -8.75 -5.46 13.78
N ASP A 164 -8.05 -6.12 14.69
CA ASP A 164 -7.90 -5.71 16.09
C ASP A 164 -6.95 -4.50 16.25
N ASP A 165 -6.64 -4.13 17.49
CA ASP A 165 -5.84 -2.93 17.78
C ASP A 165 -4.33 -3.18 17.63
N LYS A 166 -3.93 -4.40 17.28
CA LYS A 166 -2.53 -4.76 17.12
C LYS A 166 -2.25 -5.25 15.70
N CYS A 167 -1.12 -4.81 15.17
CA CYS A 167 -0.57 -5.39 13.96
C CYS A 167 -0.11 -6.84 14.22
N LEU A 168 -0.14 -7.66 13.18
CA LEU A 168 0.56 -8.94 13.22
C LEU A 168 2.07 -8.70 13.42
N GLU A 169 2.80 -9.76 13.72
CA GLU A 169 4.25 -9.69 13.89
C GLU A 169 4.93 -9.11 12.64
N PHE A 170 5.85 -8.16 12.85
CA PHE A 170 6.69 -7.60 11.81
C PHE A 170 7.96 -8.43 11.67
N LYS A 171 8.13 -9.06 10.51
CA LYS A 171 9.28 -9.92 10.23
C LYS A 171 10.57 -9.12 10.16
N ALA A 172 11.57 -9.49 10.95
CA ALA A 172 12.88 -8.86 10.98
C ALA A 172 13.57 -8.79 9.60
N GLY A 173 13.31 -9.75 8.71
CA GLY A 173 13.81 -9.74 7.33
C GLY A 173 13.40 -8.51 6.53
N SER A 174 12.22 -7.94 6.80
CA SER A 174 11.74 -6.72 6.15
C SER A 174 12.59 -5.50 6.52
N VAL A 175 13.04 -5.44 7.76
CA VAL A 175 13.87 -4.35 8.28
C VAL A 175 15.33 -4.50 7.84
N LYS A 176 15.84 -5.74 7.72
CA LYS A 176 17.21 -6.02 7.26
C LYS A 176 17.52 -5.37 5.90
N VAL A 177 16.51 -5.21 5.04
CA VAL A 177 16.69 -4.48 3.77
C VAL A 177 17.14 -3.04 4.02
N GLY A 178 16.57 -2.36 5.03
CA GLY A 178 16.96 -1.01 5.45
C GLY A 178 18.42 -0.95 5.88
N TYR A 179 18.87 -1.89 6.73
CA TYR A 179 20.27 -1.97 7.18
C TYR A 179 21.24 -2.14 6.01
N MET A 180 20.97 -3.10 5.13
CA MET A 180 21.83 -3.39 3.99
C MET A 180 21.87 -2.26 2.95
N ALA A 181 20.76 -1.54 2.80
CA ALA A 181 20.67 -0.39 1.91
C ALA A 181 21.18 0.90 2.54
N LYS A 182 21.36 0.96 3.87
CA LYS A 182 21.55 2.18 4.67
C LYS A 182 20.48 3.23 4.36
N ALA A 183 19.21 2.79 4.33
CA ALA A 183 18.09 3.60 3.90
C ALA A 183 17.30 4.15 5.08
N LYS A 184 16.73 5.35 4.94
CA LYS A 184 15.72 5.83 5.88
C LYS A 184 14.53 4.87 5.88
N ILE A 185 14.04 4.53 7.06
CA ILE A 185 12.87 3.67 7.26
C ILE A 185 11.69 4.54 7.68
N VAL A 186 10.59 4.47 6.95
CA VAL A 186 9.36 5.22 7.24
C VAL A 186 8.27 4.25 7.70
N PRO A 187 7.91 4.28 8.98
CA PRO A 187 6.74 3.54 9.45
C PRO A 187 5.45 4.16 8.90
N ILE A 188 4.52 3.32 8.45
CA ILE A 188 3.24 3.76 7.91
C ILE A 188 2.11 2.98 8.56
N THR A 189 1.08 3.70 8.99
CA THR A 189 -0.16 3.10 9.49
C THR A 189 -1.26 3.29 8.46
N ILE A 190 -1.92 2.18 8.06
CA ILE A 190 -3.02 2.19 7.10
C ILE A 190 -4.27 1.58 7.75
N TRP A 191 -5.43 2.22 7.52
CA TRP A 191 -6.71 1.73 8.01
C TRP A 191 -7.85 2.03 7.03
N GLY A 192 -8.85 1.14 6.96
CA GLY A 192 -10.08 1.32 6.20
C GLY A 192 -10.12 0.66 4.82
N THR A 193 -8.99 0.27 4.25
CA THR A 193 -8.89 -0.32 2.91
C THR A 193 -9.64 -1.63 2.74
N PHE A 194 -9.79 -2.42 3.80
CA PHE A 194 -10.51 -3.69 3.83
C PHE A 194 -11.98 -3.56 3.43
N ARG A 195 -12.57 -2.36 3.58
CA ARG A 195 -13.98 -2.09 3.27
C ARG A 195 -14.26 -1.93 1.78
N VAL A 196 -13.33 -1.36 1.03
CA VAL A 196 -13.58 -0.88 -0.35
C VAL A 196 -14.02 -2.01 -1.28
N LEU A 197 -13.37 -3.17 -1.21
CA LEU A 197 -13.73 -4.35 -2.02
C LEU A 197 -14.63 -5.35 -1.28
N SER A 198 -15.06 -5.02 -0.06
CA SER A 198 -15.88 -5.91 0.74
C SER A 198 -17.35 -5.88 0.30
N LYS A 199 -17.95 -7.07 0.15
CA LYS A 199 -19.39 -7.20 -0.08
C LYS A 199 -20.23 -6.87 1.17
N LYS A 200 -19.59 -6.82 2.35
CA LYS A 200 -20.24 -6.61 3.64
C LYS A 200 -20.41 -5.13 3.97
N HIS A 201 -19.46 -4.30 3.57
CA HIS A 201 -19.45 -2.87 3.86
C HIS A 201 -20.07 -2.07 2.71
N TYR A 202 -20.83 -1.05 3.05
CA TYR A 202 -21.50 -0.21 2.08
C TYR A 202 -21.64 1.23 2.59
N LEU A 203 -20.62 2.04 2.31
CA LEU A 203 -20.56 3.43 2.73
C LEU A 203 -20.84 4.37 1.55
N LYS A 204 -21.23 5.61 1.85
CA LYS A 204 -21.34 6.68 0.85
C LYS A 204 -19.95 7.09 0.37
N GLU A 205 -19.04 7.28 1.31
CA GLU A 205 -17.61 7.48 1.08
C GLU A 205 -16.85 6.44 1.91
N TYR A 206 -15.81 5.87 1.35
CA TYR A 206 -14.94 4.93 2.04
C TYR A 206 -13.73 5.67 2.59
N PRO A 207 -13.69 5.99 3.89
CA PRO A 207 -12.54 6.63 4.50
C PRO A 207 -11.38 5.65 4.55
N ILE A 208 -10.22 6.12 4.11
CA ILE A 208 -8.93 5.43 4.28
C ILE A 208 -8.00 6.39 4.97
N PHE A 209 -7.53 6.00 6.13
CA PHE A 209 -6.57 6.75 6.91
C PHE A 209 -5.17 6.21 6.66
N VAL A 210 -4.24 7.13 6.40
CA VAL A 210 -2.82 6.81 6.24
C VAL A 210 -2.02 7.80 7.06
N LYS A 211 -1.19 7.28 7.95
CA LYS A 211 -0.27 8.11 8.74
C LYS A 211 1.15 7.69 8.43
N PHE A 212 1.96 8.64 8.05
CA PHE A 212 3.41 8.51 7.95
C PHE A 212 4.02 9.00 9.26
N ASP A 213 4.81 8.18 9.91
CA ASP A 213 5.61 8.59 11.04
C ASP A 213 6.94 9.16 10.57
N GLU A 214 7.67 9.80 11.47
CA GLU A 214 8.99 10.37 11.23
C GLU A 214 9.95 9.30 10.70
N PRO A 215 10.72 9.61 9.66
CA PRO A 215 11.70 8.69 9.10
C PRO A 215 12.82 8.38 10.11
N ILE A 216 13.08 7.11 10.34
CA ILE A 216 14.18 6.63 11.16
C ILE A 216 15.45 6.62 10.30
N ALA A 217 16.45 7.42 10.65
CA ALA A 217 17.70 7.51 9.90
C ALA A 217 18.61 6.30 10.17
N PRO A 218 19.53 5.95 9.24
CA PRO A 218 20.43 4.81 9.42
C PRO A 218 21.24 4.85 10.72
N ASN A 219 21.66 6.02 11.16
CA ASN A 219 22.41 6.18 12.40
C ASN A 219 21.57 5.89 13.65
N ASP A 220 20.25 6.06 13.57
CA ASP A 220 19.36 5.87 14.71
C ASP A 220 19.04 4.39 14.95
N TYR A 221 19.30 3.52 13.98
CA TYR A 221 19.01 2.09 14.10
C TYR A 221 20.22 1.16 13.86
N SER A 222 21.40 1.70 13.54
CA SER A 222 22.59 0.89 13.21
C SER A 222 22.93 -0.14 14.29
N ASP A 223 22.79 0.24 15.56
CA ASP A 223 23.17 -0.56 16.73
C ASP A 223 21.99 -1.36 17.34
N ILE A 224 20.78 -1.18 16.80
CA ILE A 224 19.58 -1.89 17.26
C ILE A 224 19.47 -3.23 16.51
N PRO A 225 19.27 -4.38 17.19
CA PRO A 225 19.00 -5.63 16.52
C PRO A 225 17.75 -5.54 15.60
N SER A 226 17.82 -6.12 14.40
CA SER A 226 16.74 -5.98 13.42
C SER A 226 15.37 -6.52 13.89
N ALA A 227 15.38 -7.52 14.79
CA ALA A 227 14.15 -8.02 15.39
C ALA A 227 13.53 -7.01 16.38
N GLU A 228 14.36 -6.37 17.15
CA GLU A 228 13.95 -5.32 18.10
C GLU A 228 13.42 -4.08 17.35
N LEU A 229 14.12 -3.62 16.32
CA LEU A 229 13.64 -2.51 15.50
C LEU A 229 12.30 -2.85 14.83
N ALA A 230 12.11 -4.07 14.32
CA ALA A 230 10.85 -4.51 13.73
C ALA A 230 9.71 -4.45 14.76
N GLU A 231 9.98 -4.88 15.99
CA GLU A 231 9.00 -4.84 17.10
C GLU A 231 8.68 -3.40 17.51
N ASN A 232 9.68 -2.52 17.62
CA ASN A 232 9.49 -1.11 17.96
C ASN A 232 8.61 -0.41 16.91
N ILE A 233 8.87 -0.66 15.63
CA ILE A 233 8.04 -0.13 14.53
C ILE A 233 6.61 -0.71 14.62
N ARG A 234 6.45 -2.01 14.87
CA ARG A 234 5.14 -2.65 15.04
C ARG A 234 4.33 -2.02 16.17
N GLN A 235 4.97 -1.76 17.32
CA GLN A 235 4.33 -1.12 18.47
C GLN A 235 3.89 0.31 18.15
N GLN A 236 4.74 1.08 17.46
CA GLN A 236 4.42 2.43 17.02
C GLN A 236 3.20 2.44 16.08
N VAL A 237 3.19 1.56 15.08
CA VAL A 237 2.07 1.43 14.12
C VAL A 237 0.80 0.96 14.83
N SER A 238 0.89 0.03 15.78
CA SER A 238 -0.25 -0.44 16.58
C SER A 238 -0.84 0.68 17.46
N LYS A 239 0.00 1.50 18.07
CA LYS A 239 -0.43 2.69 18.82
C LYS A 239 -1.17 3.70 17.94
N ASN A 240 -0.69 3.93 16.73
CA ASN A 240 -1.37 4.79 15.76
C ASN A 240 -2.74 4.24 15.35
N LEU A 241 -2.86 2.90 15.20
CA LEU A 241 -4.14 2.27 14.83
C LEU A 241 -5.26 2.60 15.81
N ILE A 242 -4.99 2.65 17.12
CA ILE A 242 -5.99 2.98 18.14
C ILE A 242 -6.61 4.35 17.84
N ASN A 243 -5.77 5.38 17.67
CA ASN A 243 -6.23 6.73 17.38
C ASN A 243 -6.95 6.85 16.02
N ILE A 244 -6.42 6.16 15.00
CA ILE A 244 -7.00 6.17 13.65
C ILE A 244 -8.37 5.52 13.64
N LYS A 245 -8.57 4.43 14.38
CA LYS A 245 -9.87 3.75 14.48
C LYS A 245 -10.94 4.62 15.14
N GLU A 246 -10.58 5.42 16.12
CA GLU A 246 -11.51 6.39 16.74
C GLU A 246 -11.92 7.47 15.73
N LYS A 247 -10.96 8.05 14.99
CA LYS A 247 -11.25 9.00 13.91
C LYS A 247 -12.14 8.39 12.84
N ASP A 248 -11.89 7.14 12.48
CA ASP A 248 -12.66 6.38 11.50
C ASP A 248 -14.11 6.15 11.95
N LYS A 249 -14.32 5.75 13.20
CA LYS A 249 -15.67 5.62 13.80
C LYS A 249 -16.45 6.92 13.71
N LEU A 250 -15.82 8.04 14.09
CA LEU A 250 -16.43 9.37 14.03
C LEU A 250 -16.76 9.77 12.58
N PHE A 251 -15.85 9.51 11.65
CA PHE A 251 -16.07 9.80 10.23
C PHE A 251 -17.27 9.02 9.68
N ILE A 252 -17.37 7.72 9.98
CA ILE A 252 -18.48 6.87 9.55
C ILE A 252 -19.80 7.32 10.18
N ALA A 253 -19.82 7.63 11.47
CA ALA A 253 -21.01 8.09 12.18
C ALA A 253 -21.56 9.43 11.63
N ASN A 254 -20.67 10.30 11.15
CA ASN A 254 -21.06 11.58 10.56
C ASN A 254 -21.56 11.48 9.11
N GLN A 255 -21.41 10.32 8.47
CA GLN A 255 -22.02 10.12 7.16
C GLN A 255 -23.55 10.03 7.32
N LYS A 256 -24.31 10.70 6.43
CA LYS A 256 -25.78 10.58 6.36
C LYS A 256 -26.18 9.19 5.81
N ILE A 257 -25.98 8.14 6.61
CA ILE A 257 -26.33 6.76 6.31
C ILE A 257 -27.56 6.37 7.14
N SER A 258 -28.34 5.38 6.68
CA SER A 258 -29.43 4.87 7.48
C SER A 258 -28.93 4.28 8.82
N LYS A 259 -29.66 4.50 9.92
CA LYS A 259 -29.32 4.02 11.28
C LYS A 259 -28.89 2.54 11.27
N LYS A 260 -29.60 1.69 10.54
CA LYS A 260 -29.31 0.26 10.39
C LYS A 260 -27.91 -0.04 9.82
N ARG A 261 -27.36 0.86 8.96
CA ARG A 261 -26.01 0.71 8.40
C ARG A 261 -24.93 1.12 9.39
N ILE A 262 -25.18 2.17 10.16
CA ILE A 262 -24.25 2.64 11.20
C ILE A 262 -24.06 1.52 12.24
N GLU A 263 -25.15 0.91 12.70
CA GLU A 263 -25.12 -0.22 13.63
C GLU A 263 -24.31 -1.41 13.08
N TYR A 264 -24.48 -1.74 11.80
CA TYR A 264 -23.74 -2.82 11.16
C TYR A 264 -22.22 -2.52 11.11
N GLU A 265 -21.84 -1.32 10.71
CA GLU A 265 -20.41 -0.93 10.60
C GLU A 265 -19.73 -0.80 11.99
N THR A 266 -20.47 -0.35 13.00
CA THR A 266 -19.94 -0.20 14.37
C THR A 266 -19.95 -1.50 15.17
N SER A 267 -20.85 -2.44 14.83
CA SER A 267 -20.93 -3.77 15.48
C SER A 267 -19.93 -4.78 14.92
N TYR A 268 -19.25 -4.45 13.82
CA TYR A 268 -18.21 -5.31 13.28
C TYR A 268 -17.06 -5.37 14.31
N LYS A 269 -16.95 -6.52 15.01
CA LYS A 269 -15.80 -6.79 15.89
C LYS A 269 -14.56 -6.84 15.02
N TYR A 270 -13.72 -5.89 15.24
CA TYR A 270 -12.40 -5.81 14.63
C TYR A 270 -11.52 -6.95 15.13
#